data_18558252519ebd2cd1f2e38e536beacf
#
_entry.id   18558252519ebd2cd1f2e38e536beacf
#
_cell.length_a   1.000
_cell.length_b   1.000
_cell.length_c   1.000
_cell.angle_alpha   90.00
_cell.angle_beta   90.00
_cell.angle_gamma   90.00
#
_symmetry.space_group_name_H-M   'P 1'
#
loop_
_entity.id
_entity.type
_entity.pdbx_description
1 polymer ?
#
loop_
_entity_poly.entity_id
_entity_poly.type
_entity_poly.pdbx_seq_one_letter_code
_entity_poly.pdbx_strand_id
1 'polypeptide(L)'
;MQVALENNIVFVVIEYLAILCWGLSGGLAAIRKGYDIFTIMLCGWLTALGGGLVRDVMLGALPPVGITDKGYVLTTLFSGIIVVVAHPEITKLKWTMTVIDALGLGLFAVSGTAKALAYGSSGMTAVFLGMFTALAGGLIRDIFIGDVPMIIRDKHLYACLLYTSDAADDSLRV
;
A
#
# COMPACT_ATOMS: atom_id res chain seq x y z
N MET A 1 -10.39 -6.41 -20.48
CA MET A 1 -10.75 -5.68 -19.26
C MET A 1 -9.53 -5.17 -18.51
N GLN A 2 -8.43 -5.92 -18.44
CA GLN A 2 -7.16 -5.52 -17.80
C GLN A 2 -6.58 -4.20 -18.37
N VAL A 3 -6.38 -4.11 -19.67
CA VAL A 3 -5.83 -2.90 -20.33
C VAL A 3 -6.72 -1.67 -20.15
N ALA A 4 -8.02 -1.86 -20.02
CA ALA A 4 -8.96 -0.76 -19.75
C ALA A 4 -8.84 -0.22 -18.31
N LEU A 5 -8.54 -1.07 -17.36
CA LEU A 5 -8.34 -0.65 -15.95
C LEU A 5 -7.02 0.12 -15.79
N GLU A 6 -5.93 -0.39 -16.38
CA GLU A 6 -4.60 0.26 -16.29
C GLU A 6 -4.56 1.61 -17.03
N ASN A 7 -5.44 1.82 -18.02
CA ASN A 7 -5.61 3.12 -18.68
C ASN A 7 -6.65 4.02 -18.01
N ASN A 8 -7.33 3.55 -16.94
CA ASN A 8 -8.27 4.38 -16.20
C ASN A 8 -7.52 5.35 -15.30
N ILE A 9 -7.63 6.64 -15.58
CA ILE A 9 -6.94 7.71 -14.84
C ILE A 9 -7.24 7.67 -13.34
N VAL A 10 -8.46 7.32 -12.96
CA VAL A 10 -8.86 7.23 -11.55
C VAL A 10 -8.12 6.10 -10.85
N PHE A 11 -8.03 4.92 -11.48
CA PHE A 11 -7.29 3.78 -10.94
C PHE A 11 -5.81 4.10 -10.78
N VAL A 12 -5.20 4.69 -11.79
CA VAL A 12 -3.78 5.09 -11.78
C VAL A 12 -3.51 6.10 -10.65
N VAL A 13 -4.37 7.12 -10.50
CA VAL A 13 -4.23 8.10 -9.42
C VAL A 13 -4.35 7.46 -8.04
N ILE A 14 -5.30 6.55 -7.85
CA ILE A 14 -5.47 5.80 -6.60
C ILE A 14 -4.20 4.99 -6.27
N GLU A 15 -3.63 4.27 -7.25
CA GLU A 15 -2.40 3.50 -7.03
C GLU A 15 -1.20 4.39 -6.68
N TYR A 16 -0.99 5.50 -7.39
CA TYR A 16 0.09 6.43 -7.05
C TYR A 16 -0.06 7.06 -5.67
N LEU A 17 -1.28 7.44 -5.28
CA LEU A 17 -1.57 7.95 -3.93
C LEU A 17 -1.33 6.87 -2.86
N ALA A 18 -1.75 5.64 -3.12
CA ALA A 18 -1.51 4.53 -2.21
C ALA A 18 0.00 4.26 -2.01
N ILE A 19 0.75 4.22 -3.11
CA ILE A 19 2.21 4.05 -3.10
C ILE A 19 2.88 5.19 -2.32
N LEU A 20 2.45 6.44 -2.54
CA LEU A 20 2.97 7.59 -1.81
C LEU A 20 2.71 7.48 -0.31
N CYS A 21 1.48 7.19 0.10
CA CYS A 21 1.11 7.02 1.51
C CYS A 21 1.94 5.91 2.18
N TRP A 22 2.01 4.73 1.57
CA TRP A 22 2.77 3.62 2.13
C TRP A 22 4.28 3.85 2.11
N GLY A 23 4.81 4.53 1.10
CA GLY A 23 6.22 4.93 1.07
C GLY A 23 6.57 5.91 2.19
N LEU A 24 5.72 6.90 2.44
CA LEU A 24 5.84 7.81 3.58
C LEU A 24 5.77 7.06 4.90
N SER A 25 4.80 6.15 5.05
CA SER A 25 4.64 5.37 6.27
C SER A 25 5.86 4.49 6.55
N GLY A 26 6.36 3.76 5.54
CA GLY A 26 7.55 2.93 5.68
C GLY A 26 8.79 3.71 6.05
N GLY A 27 9.03 4.84 5.38
CA GLY A 27 10.13 5.73 5.69
C GLY A 27 10.03 6.33 7.11
N LEU A 28 8.83 6.78 7.53
CA LEU A 28 8.59 7.31 8.88
C LEU A 28 8.80 6.26 9.97
N ALA A 29 8.41 5.01 9.72
CA ALA A 29 8.64 3.92 10.65
C ALA A 29 10.14 3.65 10.86
N ALA A 30 10.91 3.61 9.77
CA ALA A 30 12.36 3.40 9.81
C ALA A 30 13.10 4.55 10.49
N ILE A 31 12.74 5.81 10.18
CA ILE A 31 13.41 6.97 10.77
C ILE A 31 13.15 7.11 12.26
N ARG A 32 11.95 6.74 12.74
CA ARG A 32 11.62 6.71 14.18
C ARG A 32 12.46 5.70 14.96
N LYS A 33 12.97 4.67 14.30
CA LYS A 33 13.89 3.68 14.88
C LYS A 33 15.36 4.13 14.81
N GLY A 34 15.64 5.26 14.17
CA GLY A 34 17.00 5.79 14.03
C GLY A 34 17.84 5.06 12.99
N TYR A 35 17.21 4.42 12.01
CA TYR A 35 17.90 3.76 10.90
C TYR A 35 18.52 4.78 9.94
N ASP A 36 19.53 4.34 9.20
CA ASP A 36 20.23 5.12 8.19
C ASP A 36 19.36 5.41 6.95
N ILE A 37 19.81 6.33 6.11
CA ILE A 37 19.09 6.78 4.91
C ILE A 37 18.79 5.61 3.97
N PHE A 38 19.74 4.69 3.80
CA PHE A 38 19.53 3.52 2.93
C PHE A 38 18.38 2.65 3.44
N THR A 39 18.36 2.35 4.73
CA THR A 39 17.29 1.56 5.36
C THR A 39 15.93 2.28 5.30
N ILE A 40 15.91 3.62 5.46
CA ILE A 40 14.68 4.43 5.30
C ILE A 40 14.12 4.28 3.88
N MET A 41 14.96 4.42 2.87
CA MET A 41 14.56 4.29 1.47
C MET A 41 14.09 2.88 1.14
N LEU A 42 14.82 1.86 1.60
CA LEU A 42 14.49 0.46 1.40
C LEU A 42 13.18 0.07 2.10
N CYS A 43 12.99 0.51 3.34
CA CYS A 43 11.76 0.28 4.09
C CYS A 43 10.54 0.95 3.42
N GLY A 44 10.70 2.19 2.96
CA GLY A 44 9.68 2.89 2.17
C GLY A 44 9.32 2.14 0.89
N TRP A 45 10.32 1.67 0.15
CA TRP A 45 10.12 0.89 -1.07
C TRP A 45 9.41 -0.45 -0.82
N LEU A 46 9.87 -1.22 0.16
CA LEU A 46 9.26 -2.50 0.55
C LEU A 46 7.81 -2.32 1.01
N THR A 47 7.55 -1.28 1.79
CA THR A 47 6.21 -0.97 2.30
C THR A 47 5.26 -0.57 1.16
N ALA A 48 5.72 0.33 0.29
CA ALA A 48 4.91 0.87 -0.79
C ALA A 48 4.55 -0.15 -1.88
N LEU A 49 5.52 -0.97 -2.27
CA LEU A 49 5.34 -1.91 -3.38
C LEU A 49 5.06 -3.34 -2.93
N GLY A 50 5.38 -3.69 -1.68
CA GLY A 50 5.27 -5.05 -1.16
C GLY A 50 3.85 -5.62 -1.27
N GLY A 51 2.83 -4.84 -0.93
CA GLY A 51 1.43 -5.25 -1.08
C GLY A 51 1.04 -5.54 -2.54
N GLY A 52 1.42 -4.65 -3.45
CA GLY A 52 1.21 -4.82 -4.89
C GLY A 52 1.97 -6.02 -5.47
N LEU A 53 3.21 -6.26 -5.02
CA LEU A 53 4.00 -7.43 -5.42
C LEU A 53 3.32 -8.73 -5.02
N VAL A 54 2.87 -8.84 -3.78
CA VAL A 54 2.13 -10.03 -3.29
C VAL A 54 0.86 -10.24 -4.11
N ARG A 55 0.07 -9.19 -4.34
CA ARG A 55 -1.13 -9.23 -5.17
C ARG A 55 -0.82 -9.76 -6.57
N ASP A 56 0.17 -9.17 -7.24
CA ASP A 56 0.47 -9.49 -8.63
C ASP A 56 0.98 -10.93 -8.77
N VAL A 57 1.76 -11.43 -7.82
CA VAL A 57 2.17 -12.84 -7.75
C VAL A 57 0.96 -13.76 -7.57
N MET A 58 0.04 -13.42 -6.66
CA MET A 58 -1.18 -14.23 -6.43
C MET A 58 -2.13 -14.25 -7.62
N LEU A 59 -2.16 -13.18 -8.41
CA LEU A 59 -2.94 -13.08 -9.65
C LEU A 59 -2.25 -13.71 -10.86
N GLY A 60 -0.97 -14.10 -10.74
CA GLY A 60 -0.17 -14.54 -11.87
C GLY A 60 0.20 -13.42 -12.84
N ALA A 61 0.07 -12.17 -12.42
CA ALA A 61 0.43 -10.98 -13.18
C ALA A 61 1.95 -10.75 -13.16
N LEU A 62 2.67 -11.51 -13.92
CA LEU A 62 4.13 -11.51 -13.94
C LEU A 62 4.67 -10.93 -15.27
N PRO A 63 5.72 -10.08 -15.23
CA PRO A 63 6.39 -9.56 -14.03
C PRO A 63 5.54 -8.52 -13.30
N PRO A 64 5.65 -8.43 -11.93
CA PRO A 64 4.85 -7.51 -11.15
C PRO A 64 5.07 -6.05 -11.55
N VAL A 65 3.99 -5.27 -11.65
CA VAL A 65 4.02 -3.86 -12.08
C VAL A 65 4.88 -3.00 -11.15
N GLY A 66 4.88 -3.30 -9.86
CA GLY A 66 5.69 -2.59 -8.88
C GLY A 66 7.21 -2.59 -9.14
N ILE A 67 7.72 -3.54 -9.94
CA ILE A 67 9.14 -3.59 -10.31
C ILE A 67 9.36 -3.04 -11.73
N THR A 68 8.38 -3.19 -12.61
CA THR A 68 8.52 -2.85 -14.03
C THR A 68 8.17 -1.42 -14.34
N ASP A 69 7.25 -0.82 -13.58
CA ASP A 69 6.86 0.58 -13.77
C ASP A 69 7.85 1.52 -13.07
N LYS A 70 8.56 2.28 -13.90
CA LYS A 70 9.51 3.30 -13.42
C LYS A 70 8.83 4.40 -12.60
N GLY A 71 7.59 4.74 -12.91
CA GLY A 71 6.81 5.73 -12.17
C GLY A 71 6.58 5.32 -10.72
N TYR A 72 6.24 4.05 -10.48
CA TYR A 72 6.04 3.52 -9.13
C TYR A 72 7.34 3.54 -8.31
N VAL A 73 8.45 3.11 -8.92
CA VAL A 73 9.76 3.17 -8.26
C VAL A 73 10.16 4.61 -7.94
N LEU A 74 9.98 5.54 -8.87
CA LEU A 74 10.28 6.96 -8.64
C LEU A 74 9.41 7.56 -7.54
N THR A 75 8.12 7.21 -7.48
CA THR A 75 7.21 7.68 -6.43
C THR A 75 7.65 7.21 -5.05
N THR A 76 8.11 5.96 -4.92
CA THR A 76 8.64 5.46 -3.64
C THR A 76 9.93 6.15 -3.23
N LEU A 77 10.84 6.40 -4.17
CA LEU A 77 12.05 7.18 -3.90
C LEU A 77 11.72 8.61 -3.47
N PHE A 78 10.76 9.24 -4.16
CA PHE A 78 10.30 10.59 -3.82
C PHE A 78 9.67 10.63 -2.41
N SER A 79 8.85 9.65 -2.03
CA SER A 79 8.30 9.56 -0.69
C SER A 79 9.38 9.41 0.39
N GLY A 80 10.42 8.62 0.12
CA GLY A 80 11.58 8.49 1.00
C GLY A 80 12.34 9.81 1.20
N ILE A 81 12.57 10.57 0.12
CA ILE A 81 13.20 11.90 0.19
C ILE A 81 12.34 12.86 1.03
N ILE A 82 11.03 12.89 0.83
CA ILE A 82 10.11 13.70 1.63
C ILE A 82 10.27 13.38 3.12
N VAL A 83 10.32 12.11 3.48
CA VAL A 83 10.47 11.69 4.88
C VAL A 83 11.79 12.17 5.46
N VAL A 84 12.89 12.02 4.75
CA VAL A 84 14.23 12.46 5.23
C VAL A 84 14.27 13.97 5.43
N VAL A 85 13.70 14.75 4.50
CA VAL A 85 13.70 16.22 4.57
C VAL A 85 12.72 16.75 5.62
N ALA A 86 11.52 16.17 5.70
CA ALA A 86 10.44 16.65 6.55
C ALA A 86 10.44 16.03 7.97
N HIS A 87 11.36 15.11 8.26
CA HIS A 87 11.44 14.37 9.52
C HIS A 87 11.26 15.21 10.80
N PRO A 88 11.93 16.36 10.97
CA PRO A 88 11.86 17.11 12.25
C PRO A 88 10.44 17.58 12.58
N GLU A 89 9.62 17.85 11.57
CA GLU A 89 8.27 18.37 11.74
C GLU A 89 7.22 17.24 11.83
N ILE A 90 7.37 16.22 11.00
CA ILE A 90 6.38 15.12 10.89
C ILE A 90 6.39 14.23 12.13
N THR A 91 7.55 14.00 12.74
CA THR A 91 7.67 13.15 13.95
C THR A 91 7.01 13.74 15.18
N LYS A 92 6.76 15.05 15.20
CA LYS A 92 6.04 15.72 16.29
C LYS A 92 4.56 15.36 16.33
N LEU A 93 3.97 14.97 15.21
CA LEU A 93 2.56 14.58 15.13
C LEU A 93 2.40 13.07 15.38
N LYS A 94 1.91 12.70 16.55
CA LYS A 94 1.69 11.30 16.95
C LYS A 94 0.72 10.55 16.03
N TRP A 95 -0.26 11.25 15.45
CA TRP A 95 -1.33 10.69 14.62
C TRP A 95 -0.97 10.53 13.14
N THR A 96 0.11 11.16 12.67
CA THR A 96 0.44 11.21 11.24
C THR A 96 0.61 9.82 10.65
N MET A 97 1.31 8.93 11.35
CA MET A 97 1.54 7.57 10.86
C MET A 97 0.24 6.77 10.74
N THR A 98 -0.62 6.85 11.76
CA THR A 98 -1.91 6.15 11.77
C THR A 98 -2.84 6.64 10.64
N VAL A 99 -2.87 7.95 10.39
CA VAL A 99 -3.69 8.53 9.31
C VAL A 99 -3.15 8.12 7.94
N ILE A 100 -1.85 8.20 7.72
CA ILE A 100 -1.21 7.78 6.46
C ILE A 100 -1.42 6.29 6.23
N ASP A 101 -1.28 5.45 7.26
CA ASP A 101 -1.54 4.01 7.16
C ASP A 101 -3.00 3.73 6.83
N ALA A 102 -3.95 4.39 7.48
CA ALA A 102 -5.37 4.21 7.21
C ALA A 102 -5.74 4.59 5.76
N LEU A 103 -5.19 5.70 5.25
CA LEU A 103 -5.37 6.12 3.87
C LEU A 103 -4.77 5.10 2.90
N GLY A 104 -3.54 4.66 3.13
CA GLY A 104 -2.86 3.66 2.31
C GLY A 104 -3.61 2.33 2.29
N LEU A 105 -4.10 1.88 3.45
CA LEU A 105 -4.93 0.67 3.58
C LEU A 105 -6.18 0.76 2.72
N GLY A 106 -6.95 1.86 2.84
CA GLY A 106 -8.18 2.05 2.06
C GLY A 106 -7.92 2.08 0.56
N LEU A 107 -6.92 2.85 0.13
CA LEU A 107 -6.57 2.97 -1.30
C LEU A 107 -6.12 1.64 -1.90
N PHE A 108 -5.27 0.87 -1.21
CA PHE A 108 -4.83 -0.43 -1.69
C PHE A 108 -5.89 -1.52 -1.58
N ALA A 109 -6.82 -1.43 -0.62
CA ALA A 109 -7.97 -2.32 -0.58
C ALA A 109 -8.82 -2.16 -1.85
N VAL A 110 -9.13 -0.92 -2.21
CA VAL A 110 -9.92 -0.61 -3.43
C VAL A 110 -9.16 -1.00 -4.69
N SER A 111 -7.91 -0.57 -4.87
CA SER A 111 -7.15 -0.87 -6.09
C SER A 111 -6.85 -2.36 -6.23
N GLY A 112 -6.58 -3.05 -5.11
CA GLY A 112 -6.34 -4.49 -5.10
C GLY A 112 -7.58 -5.29 -5.48
N THR A 113 -8.76 -4.93 -4.95
CA THR A 113 -10.04 -5.54 -5.31
C THR A 113 -10.37 -5.29 -6.78
N ALA A 114 -10.24 -4.03 -7.25
CA ALA A 114 -10.50 -3.67 -8.64
C ALA A 114 -9.61 -4.44 -9.62
N LYS A 115 -8.31 -4.56 -9.31
CA LYS A 115 -7.38 -5.32 -10.15
C LYS A 115 -7.72 -6.80 -10.16
N ALA A 116 -8.07 -7.39 -9.02
CA ALA A 116 -8.47 -8.81 -8.93
C ALA A 116 -9.72 -9.11 -9.77
N LEU A 117 -10.73 -8.23 -9.72
CA LEU A 117 -11.93 -8.34 -10.57
C LEU A 117 -11.58 -8.24 -12.06
N ALA A 118 -10.70 -7.32 -12.45
CA ALA A 118 -10.25 -7.17 -13.84
C ALA A 118 -9.52 -8.42 -14.36
N TYR A 119 -8.89 -9.18 -13.47
CA TYR A 119 -8.27 -10.49 -13.77
C TYR A 119 -9.28 -11.66 -13.76
N GLY A 120 -10.57 -11.39 -13.57
CA GLY A 120 -11.64 -12.40 -13.62
C GLY A 120 -11.82 -13.19 -12.33
N SER A 121 -11.29 -12.72 -11.21
CA SER A 121 -11.53 -13.34 -9.91
C SER A 121 -12.99 -13.19 -9.48
N SER A 122 -13.50 -14.17 -8.71
CA SER A 122 -14.83 -14.03 -8.09
C SER A 122 -14.83 -12.87 -7.09
N GLY A 123 -16.01 -12.26 -6.83
CA GLY A 123 -16.09 -11.13 -5.90
C GLY A 123 -15.48 -11.42 -4.54
N MET A 124 -15.78 -12.59 -3.96
CA MET A 124 -15.19 -13.00 -2.69
C MET A 124 -13.66 -13.08 -2.75
N THR A 125 -13.11 -13.68 -3.81
CA THR A 125 -11.65 -13.74 -4.02
C THR A 125 -11.05 -12.35 -4.19
N ALA A 126 -11.74 -11.46 -4.91
CA ALA A 126 -11.28 -10.10 -5.14
C ALA A 126 -11.22 -9.28 -3.83
N VAL A 127 -12.23 -9.40 -2.96
CA VAL A 127 -12.23 -8.77 -1.63
C VAL A 127 -11.06 -9.27 -0.79
N PHE A 128 -10.83 -10.58 -0.74
CA PHE A 128 -9.68 -11.13 -0.01
C PHE A 128 -8.35 -10.64 -0.58
N LEU A 129 -8.18 -10.61 -1.91
CA LEU A 129 -6.97 -10.10 -2.54
C LEU A 129 -6.75 -8.61 -2.27
N GLY A 130 -7.81 -7.81 -2.26
CA GLY A 130 -7.77 -6.40 -1.86
C GLY A 130 -7.28 -6.24 -0.42
N MET A 131 -7.86 -7.02 0.51
CA MET A 131 -7.42 -7.05 1.91
C MET A 131 -5.94 -7.43 2.03
N PHE A 132 -5.52 -8.53 1.41
CA PHE A 132 -4.11 -8.96 1.45
C PHE A 132 -3.17 -7.92 0.86
N THR A 133 -3.56 -7.28 -0.25
CA THR A 133 -2.77 -6.20 -0.86
C THR A 133 -2.56 -5.06 0.13
N ALA A 134 -3.63 -4.62 0.78
CA ALA A 134 -3.60 -3.54 1.74
C ALA A 134 -2.78 -3.90 2.99
N LEU A 135 -2.92 -5.11 3.51
CA LEU A 135 -2.25 -5.55 4.74
C LEU A 135 -0.78 -5.88 4.54
N ALA A 136 -0.40 -6.45 3.39
CA ALA A 136 0.93 -6.97 3.15
C ALA A 136 2.01 -5.89 3.23
N GLY A 137 1.75 -4.67 2.73
CA GLY A 137 2.71 -3.57 2.80
C GLY A 137 3.08 -3.21 4.24
N GLY A 138 2.08 -3.00 5.11
CA GLY A 138 2.30 -2.70 6.52
C GLY A 138 2.92 -3.86 7.30
N LEU A 139 2.51 -5.10 6.99
CA LEU A 139 3.07 -6.29 7.61
C LEU A 139 4.56 -6.47 7.27
N ILE A 140 4.92 -6.31 6.00
CA ILE A 140 6.31 -6.36 5.53
C ILE A 140 7.13 -5.27 6.23
N ARG A 141 6.62 -4.04 6.32
CA ARG A 141 7.25 -2.94 7.03
C ARG A 141 7.55 -3.31 8.48
N ASP A 142 6.52 -3.72 9.22
CA ASP A 142 6.64 -3.95 10.66
C ASP A 142 7.59 -5.11 10.96
N ILE A 143 7.53 -6.18 10.18
CA ILE A 143 8.49 -7.30 10.27
C ILE A 143 9.91 -6.82 9.96
N PHE A 144 10.09 -6.02 8.90
CA PHE A 144 11.41 -5.52 8.48
C PHE A 144 12.08 -4.65 9.55
N ILE A 145 11.32 -3.81 10.25
CA ILE A 145 11.83 -2.95 11.32
C ILE A 145 11.84 -3.63 12.71
N GLY A 146 11.39 -4.90 12.80
CA GLY A 146 11.34 -5.65 14.05
C GLY A 146 10.28 -5.14 15.04
N ASP A 147 9.16 -4.63 14.54
CA ASP A 147 8.02 -4.20 15.37
C ASP A 147 6.90 -5.25 15.36
N VAL A 148 6.06 -5.18 16.39
CA VAL A 148 4.80 -5.92 16.40
C VAL A 148 3.88 -5.33 15.35
N PRO A 149 3.42 -6.12 14.35
CA PRO A 149 2.59 -5.61 13.28
C PRO A 149 1.39 -4.81 13.80
N MET A 150 1.18 -3.61 13.25
CA MET A 150 0.10 -2.71 13.65
C MET A 150 -1.27 -3.39 13.54
N ILE A 151 -1.40 -4.31 12.60
CA ILE A 151 -2.56 -5.15 12.37
C ILE A 151 -2.94 -5.99 13.59
N ILE A 152 -1.98 -6.43 14.39
CA ILE A 152 -2.22 -7.22 15.62
C ILE A 152 -2.49 -6.28 16.79
N ARG A 153 -1.88 -5.09 16.78
CA ARG A 153 -1.95 -4.12 17.87
C ARG A 153 -3.24 -3.32 17.86
N ASP A 154 -3.75 -2.94 16.67
CA ASP A 154 -4.90 -2.04 16.54
C ASP A 154 -6.11 -2.75 15.91
N LYS A 155 -7.08 -3.12 16.73
CA LYS A 155 -8.26 -3.90 16.33
C LYS A 155 -9.26 -3.12 15.47
N HIS A 156 -9.21 -1.79 15.46
CA HIS A 156 -10.17 -0.94 14.74
C HIS A 156 -9.90 -0.85 13.22
N LEU A 157 -8.66 -1.07 12.78
CA LEU A 157 -8.28 -1.00 11.38
C LEU A 157 -8.90 -2.11 10.50
N TYR A 158 -9.20 -3.26 11.09
CA TYR A 158 -9.77 -4.41 10.35
C TYR A 158 -11.18 -4.16 9.83
N ALA A 159 -12.04 -3.54 10.64
CA ALA A 159 -13.42 -3.29 10.25
C ALA A 159 -13.49 -2.32 9.05
N CYS A 160 -12.65 -1.28 9.05
CA CYS A 160 -12.56 -0.34 7.94
C CYS A 160 -12.05 -0.99 6.65
N LEU A 161 -11.07 -1.88 6.76
CA LEU A 161 -10.48 -2.56 5.61
C LEU A 161 -11.49 -3.48 4.91
N LEU A 162 -12.22 -4.30 5.70
CA LEU A 162 -13.23 -5.20 5.18
C LEU A 162 -14.34 -4.42 4.48
N TYR A 163 -14.79 -3.34 5.09
CA TYR A 163 -15.83 -2.48 4.54
C TYR A 163 -15.41 -1.81 3.23
N THR A 164 -14.18 -1.30 3.12
CA THR A 164 -13.69 -0.67 1.88
C THR A 164 -13.52 -1.67 0.74
N SER A 165 -13.08 -2.89 1.02
CA SER A 165 -12.95 -3.95 0.00
C SER A 165 -14.33 -4.41 -0.49
N ASP A 166 -15.30 -4.55 0.39
CA ASP A 166 -16.67 -4.96 0.07
C ASP A 166 -17.39 -3.89 -0.76
N ALA A 167 -17.29 -2.62 -0.34
CA ALA A 167 -17.84 -1.49 -1.07
C ALA A 167 -17.21 -1.34 -2.48
N ALA A 168 -15.94 -1.67 -2.65
CA ALA A 168 -15.28 -1.66 -3.95
C ALA A 168 -15.83 -2.77 -4.87
N ASP A 169 -16.08 -3.97 -4.35
CA ASP A 169 -16.71 -5.06 -5.12
C ASP A 169 -18.11 -4.67 -5.61
N ASP A 170 -18.93 -4.12 -4.74
CA ASP A 170 -20.29 -3.69 -5.08
C ASP A 170 -20.31 -2.58 -6.13
N SER A 171 -19.40 -1.61 -6.05
CA SER A 171 -19.33 -0.48 -7.00
C SER A 171 -18.88 -0.88 -8.40
N LEU A 172 -18.14 -1.98 -8.53
CA LEU A 172 -17.58 -2.46 -9.81
C LEU A 172 -18.45 -3.52 -10.50
N ARG A 173 -19.49 -3.99 -9.82
CA ARG A 173 -20.45 -4.96 -10.39
C ARG A 173 -21.63 -4.33 -11.13
N VAL A 174 -21.78 -3.01 -11.09
CA VAL A 174 -22.76 -2.23 -11.86
C VAL A 174 -22.18 -1.87 -13.25
#